data_e9d4deeae15d64f5b8801ab1c7e708e1
#
_entry.id   e9d4deeae15d64f5b8801ab1c7e708e1
#
_cell.length_a   1.000
_cell.length_b   1.000
_cell.length_c   1.000
_cell.angle_alpha   90.00
_cell.angle_beta   90.00
_cell.angle_gamma   90.00
#
_symmetry.space_group_name_H-M   'P 1'
#
loop_
_entity.id
_entity.type
_entity.pdbx_description
1 polymer ?
#
loop_
_entity_poly.entity_id
_entity_poly.type
_entity_poly.pdbx_seq_one_letter_code
_entity_poly.pdbx_strand_id
1 'polypeptide(L)'
;MSQNGNQSQKKEWTFTFYDNQGRLALTGLCSFNDPPSLDNSIVRAYRTTSEKDGVLHSGYEVEHFPYTLSSLLQVNYYDDYNFTTDTQLAFGLEKKGKVQYDSLYINHEASLISAQGRLTGTKIKVLDDERYLTSALYYDYKGRIIQGRSQNHLGGYDTDFYSYTYTGKLFARLHTYQIGNGKRHMEEYTYEYLADGELRDVYHRVDNAYRANHLLYYTYDNARRVFLKDVGGLGAYTMYTYDVRDQVIKTMCRFFLSEEISYNASPGIPCYNGNISSLAWRSEEDDTDGISKGYRFAYDSMNRMTD
;
A
#
# COMPACT_ATOMS: atom_id res chain seq x y z
N MET A 1 -21.23 -11.03 10.68
CA MET A 1 -20.36 -11.38 11.82
C MET A 1 -19.60 -12.65 11.50
N SER A 2 -18.41 -12.83 12.07
CA SER A 2 -17.57 -14.02 11.85
C SER A 2 -16.86 -14.40 13.16
N GLN A 3 -16.40 -15.65 13.22
CA GLN A 3 -15.70 -16.19 14.38
C GLN A 3 -14.61 -17.16 13.90
N ASN A 4 -13.42 -17.07 14.45
CA ASN A 4 -12.34 -18.03 14.26
C ASN A 4 -12.25 -19.02 15.44
N GLY A 5 -11.38 -20.06 15.33
CA GLY A 5 -11.27 -21.09 16.37
C GLY A 5 -10.92 -20.57 17.76
N ASN A 6 -10.02 -19.57 17.88
CA ASN A 6 -9.65 -18.97 19.16
C ASN A 6 -10.78 -18.11 19.73
N GLN A 7 -11.51 -17.38 18.90
CA GLN A 7 -12.66 -16.58 19.28
C GLN A 7 -13.83 -17.48 19.74
N SER A 8 -14.01 -18.66 19.13
CA SER A 8 -15.01 -19.63 19.54
C SER A 8 -14.81 -20.08 20.98
N GLN A 9 -13.56 -20.31 21.41
CA GLN A 9 -13.24 -20.67 22.79
C GLN A 9 -13.58 -19.56 23.80
N LYS A 10 -13.41 -18.29 23.37
CA LYS A 10 -13.71 -17.10 24.18
C LYS A 10 -15.13 -16.59 24.04
N LYS A 11 -15.96 -17.20 23.19
CA LYS A 11 -17.30 -16.73 22.81
C LYS A 11 -17.29 -15.29 22.29
N GLU A 12 -16.23 -14.91 21.61
CA GLU A 12 -16.07 -13.61 20.95
C GLU A 12 -16.45 -13.71 19.47
N TRP A 13 -17.04 -12.66 18.97
CA TRP A 13 -17.44 -12.53 17.58
C TRP A 13 -16.89 -11.25 16.98
N THR A 14 -16.36 -11.32 15.79
CA THR A 14 -16.01 -10.13 15.01
C THR A 14 -17.24 -9.61 14.30
N PHE A 15 -17.57 -8.35 14.54
CA PHE A 15 -18.61 -7.65 13.80
C PHE A 15 -18.01 -6.66 12.80
N THR A 16 -18.80 -6.36 11.78
CA THR A 16 -18.48 -5.35 10.76
C THR A 16 -19.76 -4.59 10.47
N PHE A 17 -19.73 -3.26 10.66
CA PHE A 17 -20.86 -2.40 10.38
C PHE A 17 -20.53 -1.45 9.24
N TYR A 18 -21.54 -1.20 8.44
CA TYR A 18 -21.48 -0.34 7.27
C TYR A 18 -22.34 0.90 7.50
N ASP A 19 -21.94 2.00 6.89
CA ASP A 19 -22.75 3.22 6.89
C ASP A 19 -23.96 3.11 5.94
N ASN A 20 -24.72 4.19 5.85
CA ASN A 20 -25.91 4.26 4.98
C ASN A 20 -25.59 4.20 3.48
N GLN A 21 -24.31 4.38 3.11
CA GLN A 21 -23.83 4.28 1.73
C GLN A 21 -23.18 2.90 1.45
N GLY A 22 -23.17 1.98 2.42
CA GLY A 22 -22.59 0.66 2.30
C GLY A 22 -21.06 0.63 2.44
N ARG A 23 -20.45 1.69 2.99
CA ARG A 23 -19.00 1.75 3.24
C ARG A 23 -18.70 1.21 4.64
N LEU A 24 -17.58 0.52 4.79
CA LEU A 24 -17.13 -0.03 6.07
C LEU A 24 -16.89 1.09 7.09
N ALA A 25 -17.70 1.17 8.15
CA ALA A 25 -17.60 2.18 9.19
C ALA A 25 -16.87 1.67 10.43
N LEU A 26 -17.30 0.54 10.99
CA LEU A 26 -16.80 -0.01 12.25
C LEU A 26 -16.46 -1.49 12.12
N THR A 27 -15.37 -1.90 12.74
CA THR A 27 -15.03 -3.31 12.97
C THR A 27 -14.61 -3.48 14.41
N GLY A 28 -15.06 -4.56 15.06
CA GLY A 28 -14.73 -4.78 16.46
C GLY A 28 -15.13 -6.15 16.96
N LEU A 29 -15.13 -6.32 18.26
CA LEU A 29 -15.46 -7.54 18.98
C LEU A 29 -16.70 -7.34 19.84
N CYS A 30 -17.54 -8.35 19.87
CA CYS A 30 -18.65 -8.47 20.81
C CYS A 30 -18.68 -9.89 21.38
N SER A 31 -19.19 -10.03 22.57
CA SER A 31 -19.26 -11.31 23.28
C SER A 31 -20.72 -11.68 23.55
N PHE A 32 -21.10 -12.90 23.16
CA PHE A 32 -22.40 -13.50 23.50
C PHE A 32 -22.34 -15.01 23.45
N ASN A 33 -23.25 -15.65 24.17
CA ASN A 33 -23.24 -17.11 24.35
C ASN A 33 -23.77 -17.87 23.11
N ASP A 34 -24.79 -17.33 22.46
CA ASP A 34 -25.41 -17.92 21.28
C ASP A 34 -25.36 -16.96 20.10
N PRO A 35 -25.18 -17.45 18.85
CA PRO A 35 -25.22 -16.59 17.70
C PRO A 35 -26.57 -15.85 17.66
N PRO A 36 -26.56 -14.53 17.49
CA PRO A 36 -27.80 -13.78 17.49
C PRO A 36 -28.72 -14.28 16.38
N SER A 37 -29.96 -14.57 16.71
CA SER A 37 -31.02 -14.53 15.73
C SER A 37 -31.20 -13.05 15.35
N LEU A 38 -30.37 -12.58 14.41
CA LEU A 38 -30.58 -11.27 13.83
C LEU A 38 -31.89 -11.42 13.03
N ASP A 39 -32.93 -10.87 13.62
CA ASP A 39 -34.13 -10.50 12.88
C ASP A 39 -33.64 -9.81 11.60
N ASN A 40 -34.33 -9.93 10.48
CA ASN A 40 -33.92 -9.39 9.15
C ASN A 40 -33.67 -7.86 9.17
N SER A 41 -33.42 -7.26 10.32
CA SER A 41 -33.07 -5.87 10.52
C SER A 41 -31.64 -5.60 10.04
N ILE A 42 -31.47 -4.67 9.13
CA ILE A 42 -30.17 -4.24 8.65
C ILE A 42 -29.55 -3.34 9.72
N VAL A 43 -28.48 -3.82 10.35
CA VAL A 43 -27.67 -3.02 11.31
C VAL A 43 -26.80 -2.03 10.52
N ARG A 44 -26.95 -0.75 10.81
CA ARG A 44 -26.16 0.32 10.18
C ARG A 44 -25.49 1.20 11.20
N ALA A 45 -24.35 1.77 10.84
CA ALA A 45 -23.65 2.76 11.61
C ALA A 45 -23.92 4.17 11.02
N TYR A 46 -24.38 5.09 11.84
CA TYR A 46 -24.68 6.48 11.43
C TYR A 46 -23.66 7.42 12.03
N ARG A 47 -23.11 8.29 11.19
CA ARG A 47 -22.23 9.36 11.68
C ARG A 47 -23.02 10.33 12.55
N THR A 48 -22.54 10.58 13.78
CA THR A 48 -23.17 11.53 14.71
C THR A 48 -22.14 12.43 15.36
N THR A 49 -22.53 13.66 15.61
CA THR A 49 -21.71 14.65 16.34
C THR A 49 -22.23 14.90 17.75
N SER A 50 -23.36 14.32 18.11
CA SER A 50 -23.99 14.46 19.43
C SER A 50 -24.05 13.12 20.15
N GLU A 51 -23.70 13.13 21.44
CA GLU A 51 -23.96 12.01 22.33
C GLU A 51 -25.48 11.89 22.51
N LYS A 52 -26.05 10.88 21.89
CA LYS A 52 -27.38 10.39 22.22
C LYS A 52 -27.21 9.07 22.95
N ASP A 53 -27.74 9.02 24.16
CA ASP A 53 -27.93 7.82 25.00
C ASP A 53 -26.66 6.97 25.34
N GLY A 54 -25.50 7.58 25.48
CA GLY A 54 -24.35 6.96 26.14
C GLY A 54 -23.60 5.84 25.43
N VAL A 55 -23.81 5.66 24.10
CA VAL A 55 -23.14 4.61 23.34
C VAL A 55 -22.54 5.20 22.07
N LEU A 56 -21.62 6.14 22.25
CA LEU A 56 -20.88 6.72 21.14
C LEU A 56 -19.69 5.86 20.76
N HIS A 57 -19.80 5.15 19.65
CA HIS A 57 -18.71 4.37 19.10
C HIS A 57 -17.79 5.25 18.25
N SER A 58 -16.97 6.10 18.88
CA SER A 58 -16.00 6.97 18.18
C SER A 58 -16.64 7.85 17.09
N GLY A 59 -17.80 8.44 17.36
CA GLY A 59 -18.53 9.31 16.44
C GLY A 59 -19.49 8.58 15.49
N TYR A 60 -19.82 7.33 15.78
CA TYR A 60 -20.88 6.57 15.12
C TYR A 60 -21.91 6.06 16.13
N GLU A 61 -23.17 6.12 15.77
CA GLU A 61 -24.28 5.47 16.42
C GLU A 61 -24.65 4.21 15.63
N VAL A 62 -24.86 3.10 16.34
CA VAL A 62 -25.24 1.83 15.73
C VAL A 62 -26.68 1.51 16.09
N GLU A 63 -27.57 1.51 15.11
CA GLU A 63 -28.97 1.18 15.29
C GLU A 63 -29.22 -0.33 15.18
N HIS A 64 -30.25 -0.80 15.91
CA HIS A 64 -30.73 -2.20 15.85
C HIS A 64 -29.70 -3.28 16.22
N PHE A 65 -28.64 -2.92 16.95
CA PHE A 65 -27.68 -3.90 17.45
C PHE A 65 -27.92 -4.15 18.94
N PRO A 66 -28.49 -5.29 19.34
CA PRO A 66 -28.94 -5.54 20.69
C PRO A 66 -27.82 -5.93 21.67
N TYR A 67 -26.55 -5.97 21.20
CA TYR A 67 -25.44 -6.46 21.99
C TYR A 67 -24.47 -5.34 22.34
N THR A 68 -23.81 -5.48 23.49
CA THR A 68 -22.75 -4.56 23.92
C THR A 68 -21.47 -4.87 23.15
N LEU A 69 -20.87 -3.85 22.56
CA LEU A 69 -19.57 -3.97 21.91
C LEU A 69 -18.48 -4.13 22.97
N SER A 70 -17.71 -5.20 22.88
CA SER A 70 -16.60 -5.47 23.82
C SER A 70 -15.38 -4.61 23.49
N SER A 71 -15.06 -4.43 22.22
CA SER A 71 -13.93 -3.61 21.76
C SER A 71 -14.11 -3.18 20.33
N LEU A 72 -13.82 -1.90 20.03
CA LEU A 72 -13.62 -1.44 18.66
C LEU A 72 -12.19 -1.70 18.25
N LEU A 73 -12.00 -2.34 17.09
CA LEU A 73 -10.69 -2.59 16.50
C LEU A 73 -10.32 -1.55 15.47
N GLN A 74 -11.30 -1.15 14.64
CA GLN A 74 -11.11 -0.18 13.57
C GLN A 74 -12.35 0.67 13.38
N VAL A 75 -12.12 1.96 13.16
CA VAL A 75 -13.13 2.96 12.78
C VAL A 75 -12.66 3.66 11.53
N ASN A 76 -13.50 3.75 10.52
CA ASN A 76 -13.24 4.49 9.29
C ASN A 76 -14.15 5.72 9.21
N TYR A 77 -13.58 6.84 8.84
CA TYR A 77 -14.28 8.12 8.70
C TYR A 77 -14.31 8.54 7.24
N TYR A 78 -15.43 9.08 6.83
CA TYR A 78 -15.66 9.51 5.45
C TYR A 78 -16.23 10.92 5.43
N ASP A 79 -16.05 11.61 4.32
CA ASP A 79 -16.72 12.85 3.94
C ASP A 79 -16.32 14.11 4.73
N ASP A 80 -15.80 13.99 5.95
CA ASP A 80 -15.41 15.11 6.81
C ASP A 80 -14.13 14.83 7.63
N TYR A 81 -13.64 15.84 8.35
CA TYR A 81 -12.48 15.76 9.24
C TYR A 81 -12.80 16.01 10.71
N ASN A 82 -14.08 15.94 11.09
CA ASN A 82 -14.55 16.23 12.45
C ASN A 82 -14.30 15.07 13.46
N PHE A 83 -13.59 14.04 13.04
CA PHE A 83 -13.30 12.87 13.85
C PHE A 83 -12.09 13.06 14.79
N THR A 84 -11.33 14.12 14.64
CA THR A 84 -10.15 14.41 15.45
C THR A 84 -10.04 15.90 15.75
N THR A 85 -9.61 16.22 16.96
CA THR A 85 -9.20 17.57 17.40
C THR A 85 -7.68 17.70 17.47
N ASP A 86 -6.94 16.63 17.14
CA ASP A 86 -5.48 16.62 17.16
C ASP A 86 -4.94 17.51 16.03
N THR A 87 -4.34 18.63 16.41
CA THR A 87 -3.78 19.62 15.46
C THR A 87 -2.61 19.07 14.66
N GLN A 88 -1.94 18.02 15.14
CA GLN A 88 -0.86 17.36 14.40
C GLN A 88 -1.39 16.52 13.24
N LEU A 89 -2.65 16.11 13.29
CA LEU A 89 -3.34 15.44 12.20
C LEU A 89 -4.02 16.40 11.23
N ALA A 90 -4.10 17.70 11.56
CA ALA A 90 -4.73 18.70 10.72
C ALA A 90 -3.97 18.93 9.41
N PHE A 91 -4.69 19.31 8.36
CA PHE A 91 -4.09 19.68 7.08
C PHE A 91 -3.06 20.81 7.26
N GLY A 92 -1.91 20.66 6.66
CA GLY A 92 -0.87 21.71 6.70
C GLY A 92 0.07 21.60 5.52
N LEU A 93 0.30 22.72 4.85
CA LEU A 93 1.23 22.79 3.73
C LEU A 93 2.67 22.84 4.24
N GLU A 94 3.47 21.87 3.88
CA GLU A 94 4.93 21.96 3.98
C GLU A 94 5.53 22.18 2.60
N LYS A 95 6.27 23.29 2.45
CA LYS A 95 7.08 23.57 1.26
C LYS A 95 8.51 23.15 1.57
N LYS A 96 8.83 21.87 1.41
CA LYS A 96 10.20 21.38 1.56
C LYS A 96 10.57 20.50 0.38
N GLY A 97 11.82 20.64 -0.08
CA GLY A 97 12.34 19.84 -1.16
C GLY A 97 11.67 20.11 -2.51
N LYS A 98 11.46 19.05 -3.29
CA LYS A 98 10.78 19.10 -4.59
C LYS A 98 9.27 18.94 -4.49
N VAL A 99 8.73 18.67 -3.29
CA VAL A 99 7.28 18.65 -3.11
C VAL A 99 6.75 20.06 -3.27
N GLN A 100 6.14 20.32 -4.39
CA GLN A 100 5.47 21.56 -4.72
C GLN A 100 3.99 21.30 -4.83
N TYR A 101 3.22 22.03 -4.04
CA TYR A 101 1.78 22.08 -4.21
C TYR A 101 1.47 23.15 -5.24
N ASP A 102 0.83 22.78 -6.31
CA ASP A 102 0.26 23.75 -7.21
C ASP A 102 -0.85 24.51 -6.47
N SER A 103 -0.68 25.81 -6.31
CA SER A 103 -1.64 26.67 -5.60
C SER A 103 -3.05 26.68 -6.23
N LEU A 104 -3.15 26.29 -7.50
CA LEU A 104 -4.43 26.10 -8.19
C LEU A 104 -5.19 24.85 -7.71
N TYR A 105 -4.48 23.88 -7.10
CA TYR A 105 -5.03 22.59 -6.69
C TYR A 105 -5.28 22.47 -5.20
N ILE A 106 -4.81 23.43 -4.41
CA ILE A 106 -4.89 23.40 -2.95
C ILE A 106 -5.45 24.71 -2.46
N ASN A 107 -6.75 24.85 -2.57
CA ASN A 107 -7.46 25.79 -1.75
C ASN A 107 -7.85 25.10 -0.44
N HIS A 108 -7.65 25.72 0.72
CA HIS A 108 -8.01 25.15 2.03
C HIS A 108 -9.49 24.74 2.08
N GLU A 109 -10.36 25.44 1.35
CA GLU A 109 -11.76 25.08 1.18
C GLU A 109 -11.98 23.89 0.23
N ALA A 110 -11.09 23.69 -0.76
CA ALA A 110 -11.18 22.56 -1.68
C ALA A 110 -10.92 21.21 -1.01
N SER A 111 -10.15 21.17 0.08
CA SER A 111 -9.88 19.92 0.81
C SER A 111 -11.17 19.33 1.41
N LEU A 112 -12.09 20.15 1.89
CA LEU A 112 -13.37 19.71 2.44
C LEU A 112 -14.32 19.21 1.34
N ILE A 113 -14.37 19.90 0.19
CA ILE A 113 -15.19 19.48 -0.95
C ILE A 113 -14.66 18.17 -1.55
N SER A 114 -13.35 18.00 -1.58
CA SER A 114 -12.69 16.79 -2.11
C SER A 114 -12.85 15.56 -1.21
N ALA A 115 -13.30 15.73 0.03
CA ALA A 115 -13.50 14.65 0.99
C ALA A 115 -14.75 13.80 0.71
N GLN A 116 -15.75 14.36 0.02
CA GLN A 116 -17.02 13.67 -0.23
C GLN A 116 -16.83 12.33 -0.96
N GLY A 117 -17.45 11.30 -0.46
CA GLY A 117 -17.37 9.93 -0.96
C GLY A 117 -16.05 9.21 -0.62
N ARG A 118 -15.11 9.85 0.08
CA ARG A 118 -13.75 9.32 0.32
C ARG A 118 -13.48 9.04 1.79
N LEU A 119 -12.57 8.10 2.02
CA LEU A 119 -12.03 7.81 3.35
C LEU A 119 -11.16 8.99 3.80
N THR A 120 -11.58 9.70 4.83
CA THR A 120 -10.88 10.88 5.37
C THR A 120 -10.00 10.55 6.56
N GLY A 121 -10.29 9.45 7.28
CA GLY A 121 -9.46 9.01 8.39
C GLY A 121 -9.79 7.63 8.89
N THR A 122 -8.89 7.11 9.73
CA THR A 122 -9.06 5.84 10.42
C THR A 122 -8.63 5.96 11.87
N LYS A 123 -9.23 5.16 12.75
CA LYS A 123 -8.70 4.83 14.06
C LYS A 123 -8.51 3.34 14.15
N ILE A 124 -7.33 2.88 14.53
CA ILE A 124 -6.99 1.46 14.67
C ILE A 124 -6.50 1.22 16.09
N LYS A 125 -7.10 0.26 16.79
CA LYS A 125 -6.71 -0.12 18.13
C LYS A 125 -5.35 -0.80 18.12
N VAL A 126 -4.47 -0.40 19.01
CA VAL A 126 -3.22 -1.13 19.28
C VAL A 126 -3.58 -2.39 20.06
N LEU A 127 -3.16 -3.56 19.57
CA LEU A 127 -3.40 -4.81 20.28
C LEU A 127 -2.64 -4.81 21.60
N ASP A 128 -3.26 -5.35 22.66
CA ASP A 128 -2.75 -5.37 24.02
C ASP A 128 -2.60 -3.99 24.69
N ASP A 129 -3.21 -2.95 24.11
CA ASP A 129 -3.24 -1.59 24.61
C ASP A 129 -4.64 -0.98 24.43
N GLU A 130 -4.99 -0.01 25.24
CA GLU A 130 -6.26 0.73 25.07
C GLU A 130 -6.13 1.93 24.13
N ARG A 131 -4.95 2.17 23.60
CA ARG A 131 -4.68 3.27 22.67
C ARG A 131 -5.18 2.97 21.26
N TYR A 132 -5.52 4.05 20.57
CA TYR A 132 -5.82 4.04 19.16
C TYR A 132 -4.80 4.89 18.42
N LEU A 133 -4.40 4.42 17.23
CA LEU A 133 -3.64 5.19 16.27
C LEU A 133 -4.61 5.81 15.26
N THR A 134 -4.61 7.12 15.18
CA THR A 134 -5.48 7.88 14.30
C THR A 134 -4.70 8.32 13.08
N SER A 135 -5.32 8.24 11.89
CA SER A 135 -4.78 8.78 10.64
C SER A 135 -5.79 9.67 9.95
N ALA A 136 -5.27 10.61 9.13
CA ALA A 136 -6.06 11.51 8.29
C ALA A 136 -5.49 11.54 6.86
N LEU A 137 -6.38 11.54 5.86
CA LEU A 137 -6.04 11.59 4.43
C LEU A 137 -6.68 12.82 3.79
N TYR A 138 -5.88 13.61 3.09
CA TYR A 138 -6.31 14.84 2.43
C TYR A 138 -6.16 14.72 0.93
N TYR A 139 -7.11 15.25 0.21
CA TYR A 139 -7.28 15.07 -1.22
C TYR A 139 -7.24 16.41 -1.97
N ASP A 140 -6.77 16.37 -3.20
CA ASP A 140 -6.96 17.46 -4.14
C ASP A 140 -8.36 17.41 -4.78
N TYR A 141 -8.69 18.43 -5.58
CA TYR A 141 -9.97 18.48 -6.28
C TYR A 141 -10.18 17.34 -7.31
N LYS A 142 -9.09 16.68 -7.75
CA LYS A 142 -9.17 15.49 -8.62
C LYS A 142 -9.36 14.20 -7.82
N GLY A 143 -9.37 14.29 -6.48
CA GLY A 143 -9.49 13.14 -5.59
C GLY A 143 -8.21 12.33 -5.39
N ARG A 144 -7.05 12.90 -5.70
CA ARG A 144 -5.76 12.29 -5.41
C ARG A 144 -5.32 12.65 -3.99
N ILE A 145 -4.72 11.71 -3.28
CA ILE A 145 -4.17 11.97 -1.95
C ILE A 145 -2.97 12.91 -2.08
N ILE A 146 -3.04 14.08 -1.45
CA ILE A 146 -1.95 15.06 -1.40
C ILE A 146 -1.21 15.04 -0.07
N GLN A 147 -1.87 14.58 0.98
CA GLN A 147 -1.29 14.45 2.30
C GLN A 147 -1.91 13.30 3.07
N GLY A 148 -1.07 12.52 3.76
CA GLY A 148 -1.45 11.58 4.79
C GLY A 148 -0.78 11.96 6.10
N ARG A 149 -1.50 11.90 7.23
CA ARG A 149 -0.96 12.10 8.55
C ARG A 149 -1.42 10.99 9.48
N SER A 150 -0.54 10.46 10.29
CA SER A 150 -0.86 9.40 11.22
C SER A 150 -0.07 9.50 12.52
N GLN A 151 -0.69 9.11 13.61
CA GLN A 151 0.02 8.78 14.83
C GLN A 151 0.76 7.46 14.63
N ASN A 152 2.00 7.37 15.12
CA ASN A 152 2.76 6.14 15.08
C ASN A 152 2.79 5.43 16.45
N HIS A 153 3.11 4.15 16.46
CA HIS A 153 3.15 3.33 17.67
C HIS A 153 4.25 3.76 18.66
N LEU A 154 5.23 4.56 18.22
CA LEU A 154 6.34 5.09 19.01
C LEU A 154 6.00 6.43 19.70
N GLY A 155 4.73 6.84 19.65
CA GLY A 155 4.23 8.05 20.32
C GLY A 155 4.54 9.35 19.57
N GLY A 156 4.82 9.28 18.28
CA GLY A 156 5.03 10.43 17.40
C GLY A 156 4.07 10.44 16.23
N TYR A 157 4.49 11.10 15.14
CA TYR A 157 3.68 11.28 13.94
C TYR A 157 4.47 10.98 12.68
N ASP A 158 3.78 10.37 11.73
CA ASP A 158 4.23 10.18 10.36
C ASP A 158 3.40 11.07 9.44
N THR A 159 4.06 11.72 8.49
CA THR A 159 3.37 12.57 7.51
C THR A 159 3.94 12.31 6.13
N ASP A 160 3.06 12.05 5.18
CA ASP A 160 3.36 11.93 3.77
C ASP A 160 2.77 13.12 3.00
N PHE A 161 3.57 13.67 2.10
CA PHE A 161 3.16 14.71 1.15
C PHE A 161 3.41 14.20 -0.26
N TYR A 162 2.45 14.40 -1.15
CA TYR A 162 2.51 13.93 -2.53
C TYR A 162 2.35 15.10 -3.51
N SER A 163 3.18 15.11 -4.53
CA SER A 163 3.07 16.00 -5.67
C SER A 163 2.90 15.20 -6.94
N TYR A 164 2.09 15.70 -7.85
CA TYR A 164 1.77 15.01 -9.09
C TYR A 164 2.13 15.84 -10.31
N THR A 165 2.49 15.16 -11.38
CA THR A 165 2.62 15.78 -12.71
C THR A 165 1.25 16.24 -13.21
N TYR A 166 1.24 17.06 -14.26
CA TYR A 166 0.00 17.46 -14.93
C TYR A 166 -0.82 16.24 -15.41
N THR A 167 -0.15 15.17 -15.84
CA THR A 167 -0.78 13.91 -16.28
C THR A 167 -1.26 13.04 -15.13
N GLY A 168 -1.04 13.43 -13.87
CA GLY A 168 -1.50 12.70 -12.68
C GLY A 168 -0.52 11.65 -12.16
N LYS A 169 0.69 11.55 -12.70
CA LYS A 169 1.73 10.66 -12.18
C LYS A 169 2.40 11.26 -10.94
N LEU A 170 2.84 10.44 -10.01
CA LEU A 170 3.55 10.88 -8.83
C LEU A 170 4.90 11.50 -9.23
N PHE A 171 5.09 12.78 -8.92
CA PHE A 171 6.33 13.51 -9.21
C PHE A 171 7.30 13.49 -8.02
N ALA A 172 6.78 13.71 -6.79
CA ALA A 172 7.56 13.68 -5.58
C ALA A 172 6.73 13.20 -4.40
N ARG A 173 7.37 12.50 -3.47
CA ARG A 173 6.85 12.14 -2.16
C ARG A 173 7.83 12.62 -1.10
N LEU A 174 7.34 13.34 -0.11
CA LEU A 174 8.09 13.66 1.09
C LEU A 174 7.44 12.90 2.25
N HIS A 175 8.17 11.95 2.82
CA HIS A 175 7.82 11.26 4.05
C HIS A 175 8.57 11.91 5.21
N THR A 176 7.86 12.20 6.30
CA THR A 176 8.48 12.67 7.54
C THR A 176 7.98 11.84 8.70
N TYR A 177 8.87 11.50 9.60
CA TYR A 177 8.52 10.77 10.81
C TYR A 177 9.22 11.34 12.03
N GLN A 178 8.57 11.21 13.18
CA GLN A 178 9.08 11.62 14.47
C GLN A 178 8.78 10.53 15.50
N ILE A 179 9.77 10.19 16.33
CA ILE A 179 9.60 9.22 17.42
C ILE A 179 9.44 10.02 18.70
N GLY A 180 8.27 9.89 19.37
CA GLY A 180 7.95 10.68 20.54
C GLY A 180 8.16 12.18 20.30
N ASN A 181 8.87 12.84 21.23
CA ASN A 181 9.28 14.24 21.11
C ASN A 181 10.68 14.41 20.47
N GLY A 182 11.21 13.38 19.84
CA GLY A 182 12.52 13.38 19.23
C GLY A 182 12.63 14.22 17.98
N LYS A 183 13.78 14.14 17.33
CA LYS A 183 14.03 14.83 16.06
C LYS A 183 13.12 14.29 14.97
N ARG A 184 12.62 15.18 14.13
CA ARG A 184 11.90 14.84 12.90
C ARG A 184 12.89 14.46 11.81
N HIS A 185 12.68 13.31 11.18
CA HIS A 185 13.42 12.82 10.04
C HIS A 185 12.61 13.00 8.77
N MET A 186 13.29 13.09 7.63
CA MET A 186 12.68 13.33 6.33
C MET A 186 13.29 12.42 5.28
N GLU A 187 12.43 11.85 4.44
CA GLU A 187 12.80 11.08 3.26
C GLU A 187 12.06 11.64 2.05
N GLU A 188 12.80 12.09 1.06
CA GLU A 188 12.24 12.61 -0.18
C GLU A 188 12.52 11.64 -1.31
N TYR A 189 11.46 11.28 -2.03
CA TYR A 189 11.51 10.52 -3.28
C TYR A 189 11.11 11.42 -4.44
N THR A 190 11.84 11.33 -5.54
CA THR A 190 11.53 12.05 -6.78
C THR A 190 11.50 11.06 -7.92
N TYR A 191 10.50 11.21 -8.78
CA TYR A 191 10.23 10.31 -9.90
C TYR A 191 10.33 11.08 -11.21
N GLU A 192 11.10 10.56 -12.16
CA GLU A 192 11.22 11.11 -13.50
C GLU A 192 10.67 10.11 -14.53
N TYR A 193 10.00 10.64 -15.53
CA TYR A 193 9.31 9.83 -16.54
C TYR A 193 9.83 10.16 -17.92
N LEU A 194 9.82 9.19 -18.83
CA LEU A 194 9.99 9.38 -20.24
C LEU A 194 8.81 10.17 -20.84
N ALA A 195 8.98 10.69 -22.05
CA ALA A 195 7.94 11.47 -22.71
C ALA A 195 6.64 10.68 -22.98
N ASP A 196 6.76 9.37 -23.16
CA ASP A 196 5.64 8.43 -23.31
C ASP A 196 5.02 8.01 -21.98
N GLY A 197 5.65 8.40 -20.86
CA GLY A 197 5.12 8.27 -19.53
C GLY A 197 5.64 7.09 -18.73
N GLU A 198 6.56 6.29 -19.24
CA GLU A 198 7.20 5.23 -18.48
C GLU A 198 8.13 5.80 -17.40
N LEU A 199 8.21 5.16 -16.22
CA LEU A 199 9.09 5.56 -15.13
C LEU A 199 10.55 5.35 -15.54
N ARG A 200 11.36 6.41 -15.52
CA ARG A 200 12.78 6.32 -15.89
C ARG A 200 13.68 6.29 -14.66
N ASP A 201 13.56 7.30 -13.79
CA ASP A 201 14.44 7.47 -12.65
C ASP A 201 13.67 7.63 -11.35
N VAL A 202 14.24 7.07 -10.28
CA VAL A 202 13.81 7.32 -8.90
C VAL A 202 15.01 7.77 -8.10
N TYR A 203 14.88 8.92 -7.45
CA TYR A 203 15.87 9.47 -6.55
C TYR A 203 15.36 9.46 -5.12
N HIS A 204 16.25 9.22 -4.17
CA HIS A 204 15.96 9.23 -2.74
C HIS A 204 16.95 10.11 -2.00
N ARG A 205 16.45 10.95 -1.12
CA ARG A 205 17.23 11.82 -0.27
C ARG A 205 16.76 11.72 1.18
N VAL A 206 17.68 11.50 2.09
CA VAL A 206 17.41 11.41 3.54
C VAL A 206 17.82 12.69 4.22
N ASP A 207 16.98 13.21 5.09
CA ASP A 207 17.16 14.44 5.85
C ASP A 207 17.58 15.62 4.96
N ASN A 208 18.68 16.29 5.32
CA ASN A 208 19.24 17.41 4.57
C ASN A 208 20.48 17.01 3.76
N ALA A 209 20.58 15.74 3.33
CA ALA A 209 21.70 15.29 2.50
C ALA A 209 21.88 16.21 1.28
N TYR A 210 23.12 16.58 0.99
CA TYR A 210 23.44 17.52 -0.10
C TYR A 210 23.01 16.98 -1.47
N ARG A 211 23.09 15.65 -1.66
CA ARG A 211 22.72 14.98 -2.90
C ARG A 211 21.64 13.91 -2.63
N ALA A 212 20.74 13.78 -3.59
CA ALA A 212 19.86 12.63 -3.66
C ALA A 212 20.64 11.43 -4.24
N ASN A 213 20.41 10.26 -3.67
CA ASN A 213 20.93 9.01 -4.21
C ASN A 213 20.03 8.57 -5.38
N HIS A 214 20.65 8.13 -6.48
CA HIS A 214 19.95 7.50 -7.58
C HIS A 214 19.54 6.09 -7.11
N LEU A 215 18.26 5.86 -6.89
CA LEU A 215 17.77 4.62 -6.31
C LEU A 215 17.46 3.57 -7.38
N LEU A 216 16.81 4.01 -8.45
CA LEU A 216 16.41 3.16 -9.56
C LEU A 216 16.55 3.89 -10.90
N TYR A 217 16.95 3.14 -11.92
CA TYR A 217 16.93 3.57 -13.31
C TYR A 217 16.40 2.46 -14.20
N TYR A 218 15.50 2.80 -15.09
CA TYR A 218 14.87 1.88 -16.04
C TYR A 218 15.11 2.31 -17.48
N THR A 219 15.34 1.33 -18.34
CA THR A 219 15.17 1.49 -19.79
C THR A 219 14.19 0.45 -20.29
N TYR A 220 13.63 0.72 -21.45
CA TYR A 220 12.55 -0.10 -22.02
C TYR A 220 12.93 -0.52 -23.44
N ASP A 221 12.43 -1.67 -23.87
CA ASP A 221 12.53 -2.13 -25.25
C ASP A 221 11.47 -1.42 -26.15
N ASN A 222 11.49 -1.73 -27.44
CA ASN A 222 10.56 -1.16 -28.40
C ASN A 222 9.08 -1.54 -28.13
N ALA A 223 8.83 -2.59 -27.35
CA ALA A 223 7.51 -3.03 -26.91
C ALA A 223 7.11 -2.43 -25.55
N ARG A 224 7.92 -1.50 -25.00
CA ARG A 224 7.72 -0.85 -23.68
C ARG A 224 7.84 -1.79 -22.49
N ARG A 225 8.52 -2.90 -22.63
CA ARG A 225 8.87 -3.79 -21.53
C ARG A 225 10.19 -3.35 -20.91
N VAL A 226 10.38 -3.57 -19.61
CA VAL A 226 11.62 -3.22 -18.93
C VAL A 226 12.77 -4.00 -19.55
N PHE A 227 13.68 -3.32 -20.23
CA PHE A 227 14.90 -3.92 -20.79
C PHE A 227 16.03 -3.95 -19.77
N LEU A 228 16.21 -2.86 -19.04
CA LEU A 228 17.25 -2.75 -18.02
C LEU A 228 16.69 -2.08 -16.76
N LYS A 229 17.08 -2.62 -15.60
CA LYS A 229 16.85 -2.04 -14.28
C LYS A 229 18.19 -1.91 -13.56
N ASP A 230 18.59 -0.70 -13.22
CA ASP A 230 19.73 -0.42 -12.34
C ASP A 230 19.25 -0.04 -10.94
N VAL A 231 19.89 -0.57 -9.91
CA VAL A 231 19.56 -0.31 -8.50
C VAL A 231 20.78 0.31 -7.83
N GLY A 232 20.59 1.50 -7.26
CA GLY A 232 21.63 2.21 -6.50
C GLY A 232 22.67 2.96 -7.34
N GLY A 233 22.54 2.96 -8.68
CA GLY A 233 23.45 3.71 -9.56
C GLY A 233 24.91 3.23 -9.56
N LEU A 234 25.17 2.03 -9.04
CA LEU A 234 26.52 1.44 -8.94
C LEU A 234 26.89 0.57 -10.15
N GLY A 235 26.06 0.56 -11.19
CA GLY A 235 26.23 -0.29 -12.37
C GLY A 235 25.90 -1.77 -12.15
N ALA A 236 25.28 -2.10 -11.02
CA ALA A 236 24.72 -3.42 -10.74
C ALA A 236 23.33 -3.52 -11.35
N TYR A 237 23.26 -3.60 -12.67
CA TYR A 237 21.99 -3.63 -13.40
C TYR A 237 21.54 -5.06 -13.70
N THR A 238 20.24 -5.20 -13.86
CA THR A 238 19.59 -6.41 -14.35
C THR A 238 19.01 -6.12 -15.74
N MET A 239 19.34 -6.96 -16.72
CA MET A 239 18.77 -6.91 -18.07
C MET A 239 17.78 -8.05 -18.26
N TYR A 240 16.71 -7.78 -18.97
CA TYR A 240 15.65 -8.74 -19.29
C TYR A 240 15.53 -8.93 -20.79
N THR A 241 15.33 -10.16 -21.21
CA THR A 241 15.00 -10.51 -22.60
C THR A 241 13.68 -11.24 -22.61
N TYR A 242 12.84 -10.94 -23.58
CA TYR A 242 11.47 -11.46 -23.67
C TYR A 242 11.26 -12.21 -24.97
N ASP A 243 10.37 -13.16 -24.95
CA ASP A 243 9.82 -13.76 -26.16
C ASP A 243 8.68 -12.91 -26.76
N VAL A 244 8.07 -13.43 -27.82
CA VAL A 244 6.94 -12.77 -28.51
C VAL A 244 5.63 -12.76 -27.71
N ARG A 245 5.57 -13.49 -26.60
CA ARG A 245 4.42 -13.60 -25.69
C ARG A 245 4.61 -12.77 -24.41
N ASP A 246 5.62 -11.89 -24.39
CA ASP A 246 6.00 -11.08 -23.23
C ASP A 246 6.49 -11.88 -22.01
N GLN A 247 6.90 -13.15 -22.22
CA GLN A 247 7.49 -13.97 -21.20
C GLN A 247 8.99 -13.69 -21.09
N VAL A 248 9.53 -13.54 -19.89
CA VAL A 248 10.97 -13.38 -19.66
C VAL A 248 11.66 -14.70 -20.01
N ILE A 249 12.58 -14.68 -20.97
CA ILE A 249 13.39 -15.84 -21.38
C ILE A 249 14.83 -15.74 -20.92
N LYS A 250 15.30 -14.55 -20.56
CA LYS A 250 16.64 -14.36 -19.99
C LYS A 250 16.65 -13.20 -19.02
N THR A 251 17.28 -13.41 -17.88
CA THR A 251 17.62 -12.39 -16.88
C THR A 251 19.12 -12.39 -16.70
N MET A 252 19.76 -11.24 -16.78
CA MET A 252 21.19 -11.09 -16.57
C MET A 252 21.43 -9.98 -15.54
N CYS A 253 21.82 -10.37 -14.32
CA CYS A 253 22.32 -9.47 -13.29
C CYS A 253 23.82 -9.33 -13.45
N ARG A 254 24.30 -8.16 -13.82
CA ARG A 254 25.73 -7.88 -13.92
C ARG A 254 26.41 -8.18 -12.58
N PHE A 255 27.51 -8.93 -12.62
CA PHE A 255 28.35 -9.36 -11.48
C PHE A 255 27.75 -10.43 -10.57
N PHE A 256 26.54 -10.95 -10.82
CA PHE A 256 25.93 -11.89 -9.89
C PHE A 256 25.39 -13.16 -10.54
N LEU A 257 24.47 -13.00 -11.49
CA LEU A 257 23.66 -14.13 -11.95
C LEU A 257 23.20 -13.92 -13.38
N SER A 258 23.24 -14.98 -14.18
CA SER A 258 22.51 -15.07 -15.44
C SER A 258 21.55 -16.25 -15.38
N GLU A 259 20.28 -16.02 -15.74
CA GLU A 259 19.22 -17.02 -15.80
C GLU A 259 18.67 -17.11 -17.22
N GLU A 260 18.41 -18.32 -17.69
CA GLU A 260 17.72 -18.59 -18.95
C GLU A 260 16.50 -19.48 -18.66
N ILE A 261 15.33 -19.02 -19.08
CA ILE A 261 14.04 -19.68 -18.88
C ILE A 261 13.51 -20.13 -20.22
N SER A 262 13.20 -21.42 -20.34
CA SER A 262 12.57 -21.98 -21.53
C SER A 262 11.13 -22.40 -21.23
N TYR A 263 10.24 -22.14 -22.17
CA TYR A 263 8.84 -22.53 -22.09
C TYR A 263 8.51 -23.61 -23.13
N ASN A 264 8.75 -23.33 -24.39
CA ASN A 264 8.38 -24.18 -25.53
C ASN A 264 9.57 -24.69 -26.33
N ALA A 265 10.77 -24.68 -25.75
CA ALA A 265 12.01 -25.10 -26.38
C ALA A 265 12.81 -26.10 -25.53
N SER A 266 13.73 -26.81 -26.20
CA SER A 266 14.76 -27.64 -25.55
C SER A 266 15.62 -26.78 -24.59
N PRO A 267 16.15 -27.34 -23.45
CA PRO A 267 16.32 -28.78 -23.18
C PRO A 267 15.17 -29.45 -22.40
N GLY A 268 14.12 -28.74 -22.02
CA GLY A 268 12.96 -29.31 -21.33
C GLY A 268 11.90 -29.87 -22.29
N ILE A 269 10.80 -30.39 -21.73
CA ILE A 269 9.60 -30.77 -22.50
C ILE A 269 8.85 -29.48 -22.86
N PRO A 270 8.61 -29.18 -24.15
CA PRO A 270 7.95 -27.95 -24.55
C PRO A 270 6.56 -27.78 -23.91
N CYS A 271 6.34 -26.64 -23.27
CA CYS A 271 5.07 -26.28 -22.61
C CYS A 271 4.44 -25.08 -23.32
N TYR A 272 3.40 -25.31 -24.11
CA TYR A 272 2.74 -24.25 -24.91
C TYR A 272 1.66 -23.50 -24.14
N ASN A 273 1.37 -23.93 -22.91
CA ASN A 273 0.38 -23.33 -22.00
C ASN A 273 0.95 -22.24 -21.07
N GLY A 274 2.24 -21.92 -21.23
CA GLY A 274 2.92 -20.91 -20.40
C GLY A 274 3.70 -21.46 -19.21
N ASN A 275 3.70 -22.77 -19.01
CA ASN A 275 4.55 -23.39 -17.99
C ASN A 275 6.02 -23.34 -18.38
N ILE A 276 6.89 -23.23 -17.41
CA ILE A 276 8.33 -23.27 -17.60
C ILE A 276 8.76 -24.72 -17.89
N SER A 277 9.42 -24.95 -19.01
CA SER A 277 9.96 -26.28 -19.38
C SER A 277 11.33 -26.53 -18.77
N SER A 278 12.15 -25.48 -18.65
CA SER A 278 13.45 -25.55 -18.01
C SER A 278 13.92 -24.19 -17.52
N LEU A 279 14.76 -24.21 -16.50
CA LEU A 279 15.48 -23.07 -15.96
C LEU A 279 16.95 -23.42 -15.89
N ALA A 280 17.81 -22.59 -16.45
CA ALA A 280 19.25 -22.69 -16.31
C ALA A 280 19.79 -21.40 -15.71
N TRP A 281 20.80 -21.51 -14.86
CA TRP A 281 21.47 -20.33 -14.30
C TRP A 281 22.96 -20.54 -14.18
N ARG A 282 23.68 -19.40 -14.14
CA ARG A 282 25.12 -19.35 -13.90
C ARG A 282 25.38 -18.19 -12.94
N SER A 283 26.17 -18.43 -11.89
CA SER A 283 26.72 -17.39 -11.03
C SER A 283 28.12 -16.97 -11.52
N GLU A 284 28.57 -15.79 -11.14
CA GLU A 284 29.92 -15.32 -11.50
C GLU A 284 31.03 -16.18 -10.86
N GLU A 285 30.77 -16.76 -9.68
CA GLU A 285 31.69 -17.71 -9.03
C GLU A 285 31.85 -19.05 -9.78
N ASP A 286 30.82 -19.44 -10.54
CA ASP A 286 30.82 -20.65 -11.35
C ASP A 286 31.47 -20.47 -12.75
N ASP A 287 31.91 -19.23 -13.10
CA ASP A 287 32.36 -18.89 -14.45
C ASP A 287 33.72 -19.52 -14.82
N THR A 288 34.45 -20.03 -13.82
CA THR A 288 35.73 -20.72 -14.04
C THR A 288 35.57 -22.04 -14.80
N ASP A 289 34.43 -22.72 -14.71
CA ASP A 289 34.19 -24.03 -15.30
C ASP A 289 33.20 -24.00 -16.51
N GLY A 290 32.59 -22.88 -16.79
CA GLY A 290 31.62 -22.73 -17.91
C GLY A 290 30.34 -23.56 -17.74
N ILE A 291 30.09 -24.13 -16.55
CA ILE A 291 28.97 -25.04 -16.29
C ILE A 291 27.75 -24.24 -15.81
N SER A 292 26.65 -24.31 -16.54
CA SER A 292 25.36 -23.83 -16.07
C SER A 292 24.64 -24.91 -15.25
N LYS A 293 24.12 -24.53 -14.10
CA LYS A 293 23.20 -25.34 -13.29
C LYS A 293 21.77 -25.15 -13.79
N GLY A 294 20.90 -26.13 -13.59
CA GLY A 294 19.52 -25.96 -14.05
C GLY A 294 18.57 -27.07 -13.66
N TYR A 295 17.31 -26.81 -13.88
CA TYR A 295 16.20 -27.75 -13.69
C TYR A 295 15.43 -27.92 -15.00
N ARG A 296 14.85 -29.12 -15.16
CA ARG A 296 13.87 -29.43 -16.19
C ARG A 296 12.59 -29.80 -15.48
N PHE A 297 11.48 -29.30 -15.98
CA PHE A 297 10.17 -29.51 -15.34
C PHE A 297 9.30 -30.38 -16.23
N ALA A 298 8.54 -31.26 -15.61
CA ALA A 298 7.49 -32.05 -16.25
C ALA A 298 6.16 -31.80 -15.54
N TYR A 299 5.06 -31.88 -16.28
CA TYR A 299 3.74 -31.60 -15.78
C TYR A 299 2.76 -32.71 -16.19
N ASP A 300 1.84 -33.03 -15.31
CA ASP A 300 0.74 -33.95 -15.63
C ASP A 300 -0.37 -33.24 -16.44
N SER A 301 -1.39 -34.02 -16.84
CA SER A 301 -2.52 -33.51 -17.62
C SER A 301 -3.38 -32.48 -16.87
N MET A 302 -3.21 -32.36 -15.54
CA MET A 302 -3.89 -31.38 -14.70
C MET A 302 -2.99 -30.16 -14.40
N ASN A 303 -1.86 -30.04 -15.13
CA ASN A 303 -0.92 -28.92 -14.99
C ASN A 303 -0.17 -28.86 -13.64
N ARG A 304 -0.07 -30.00 -12.95
CA ARG A 304 0.71 -30.11 -11.71
C ARG A 304 2.12 -30.56 -12.04
N MET A 305 3.12 -29.94 -11.41
CA MET A 305 4.52 -30.35 -11.56
C MET A 305 4.71 -31.78 -11.02
N THR A 306 5.40 -32.62 -11.79
CA THR A 306 5.60 -34.03 -11.45
C THR A 306 7.02 -34.35 -11.04
N ASP A 307 8.05 -33.72 -11.64
CA ASP A 307 9.48 -33.85 -11.31
C ASP A 307 10.29 -32.63 -11.78
#